data_c776fb94a449b3176f515a0b3b105d7e
#
_entry.id   c776fb94a449b3176f515a0b3b105d7e
#
_cell.length_a   1.000
_cell.length_b   1.000
_cell.length_c   1.000
_cell.angle_alpha   90.00
_cell.angle_beta   90.00
_cell.angle_gamma   90.00
#
_symmetry.space_group_name_H-M   'P 1'
#
loop_
_entity.id
_entity.type
_entity.pdbx_description
1 polymer ?
#
loop_
_entity_poly.entity_id
_entity_poly.type
_entity_poly.pdbx_seq_one_letter_code
_entity_poly.pdbx_strand_id
1 'polypeptide(L)'
;MVMRKINVNNWLRVAAFALGSVAMNVVQAQDDTSFSLFDEPSAPVAEKVQYAFKTTKVVNLQSLELIDPGVFDFKMSHRFGALNSGAAKFNSEDAVNAFGLDVATIRLGGEYGVNENLMVGLGRYNVKSEKGVDAYVKYRLMHQTSDNKKPLSILLLGAVDYKNTQYNQTVIGIAGPVTIPLGVAGKNRLSYVGQVIIGKKVNDDFSWVISPTVVRSGMNQVYSAANESFVSTGTSQTQFALGMGFRNKLSARTSLNMEYIPILNGNGDFYNSFSVGFDIETGGHVFQVDFTNSLGLNESMFISRNTERWGAAGVRLGFNLHRVFTVVDPSHFK
;
A
#
# COMPACT_ATOMS: atom_id res chain seq x y z
N MET A 1 -14.35 -18.72 -26.90
CA MET A 1 -14.72 -18.40 -25.50
C MET A 1 -14.34 -19.61 -24.65
N VAL A 2 -13.13 -19.64 -24.10
CA VAL A 2 -12.62 -20.77 -23.31
C VAL A 2 -12.61 -20.33 -21.85
N MET A 3 -13.56 -20.83 -21.08
CA MET A 3 -13.56 -20.67 -19.63
C MET A 3 -12.39 -21.46 -19.04
N ARG A 4 -11.35 -20.76 -18.56
CA ARG A 4 -10.32 -21.37 -17.73
C ARG A 4 -10.88 -21.52 -16.30
N LYS A 5 -11.13 -22.76 -15.91
CA LYS A 5 -11.47 -23.12 -14.52
C LYS A 5 -10.34 -22.65 -13.59
N ILE A 6 -10.67 -21.78 -12.67
CA ILE A 6 -9.79 -21.35 -11.58
C ILE A 6 -9.62 -22.56 -10.65
N ASN A 7 -8.38 -23.01 -10.51
CA ASN A 7 -8.05 -24.15 -9.64
C ASN A 7 -7.98 -23.67 -8.19
N VAL A 8 -9.08 -23.81 -7.47
CA VAL A 8 -9.26 -23.38 -6.07
C VAL A 8 -8.27 -24.05 -5.11
N ASN A 9 -7.70 -25.21 -5.49
CA ASN A 9 -6.81 -25.99 -4.62
C ASN A 9 -5.43 -25.34 -4.37
N ASN A 10 -4.99 -24.42 -5.23
CA ASN A 10 -3.72 -23.70 -5.01
C ASN A 10 -3.85 -22.56 -3.98
N TRP A 11 -5.03 -22.03 -3.79
CA TRP A 11 -5.29 -20.95 -2.83
C TRP A 11 -5.34 -21.45 -1.39
N LEU A 12 -5.86 -22.68 -1.19
CA LEU A 12 -5.91 -23.33 0.13
C LEU A 12 -4.51 -23.64 0.67
N ARG A 13 -3.54 -23.90 -0.20
CA ARG A 13 -2.14 -24.18 0.21
C ARG A 13 -1.39 -22.91 0.66
N VAL A 14 -1.65 -21.77 0.06
CA VAL A 14 -1.05 -20.49 0.44
C VAL A 14 -1.69 -19.96 1.74
N ALA A 15 -3.00 -20.11 1.89
CA ALA A 15 -3.71 -19.73 3.12
C ALA A 15 -3.31 -20.65 4.31
N ALA A 16 -3.08 -21.96 4.06
CA ALA A 16 -2.64 -22.90 5.09
C ALA A 16 -1.21 -22.62 5.57
N PHE A 17 -0.32 -22.10 4.71
CA PHE A 17 1.04 -21.74 5.12
C PHE A 17 1.07 -20.48 6.00
N ALA A 18 0.16 -19.53 5.78
CA ALA A 18 0.03 -18.33 6.60
C ALA A 18 -0.62 -18.61 7.97
N LEU A 19 -1.50 -19.61 8.06
CA LEU A 19 -2.18 -20.02 9.30
C LEU A 19 -1.38 -21.02 10.14
N GLY A 20 -0.50 -21.80 9.53
CA GLY A 20 0.30 -22.83 10.20
C GLY A 20 1.39 -22.29 11.13
N SER A 21 1.81 -21.04 10.97
CA SER A 21 2.84 -20.41 11.82
C SER A 21 2.30 -19.78 13.12
N VAL A 22 0.98 -19.80 13.34
CA VAL A 22 0.36 -19.23 14.55
C VAL A 22 0.21 -20.25 15.69
N ALA A 23 0.45 -21.54 15.44
CA ALA A 23 0.08 -22.62 16.36
C ALA A 23 1.23 -23.23 17.18
N MET A 24 2.41 -22.63 17.28
CA MET A 24 3.47 -23.16 18.14
C MET A 24 4.13 -22.08 18.99
N ASN A 25 3.71 -22.00 20.22
CA ASN A 25 4.51 -21.80 21.44
C ASN A 25 3.59 -21.41 22.61
N VAL A 26 2.93 -22.40 23.20
CA VAL A 26 2.48 -22.34 24.58
C VAL A 26 3.49 -23.17 25.39
N VAL A 27 4.51 -22.50 25.92
CA VAL A 27 5.33 -23.06 27.00
C VAL A 27 4.72 -22.56 28.29
N GLN A 28 4.13 -23.48 29.06
CA GLN A 28 3.74 -23.23 30.44
C GLN A 28 5.01 -23.19 31.30
N ALA A 29 5.30 -22.01 31.86
CA ALA A 29 6.22 -21.94 32.99
C ALA A 29 5.41 -22.20 34.28
N GLN A 30 5.88 -23.16 35.08
CA GLN A 30 5.37 -23.38 36.43
C GLN A 30 5.84 -22.27 37.35
N ASP A 31 4.91 -21.65 38.04
CA ASP A 31 5.19 -20.68 39.11
C ASP A 31 5.58 -21.41 40.40
N ASP A 32 6.79 -21.10 40.86
CA ASP A 32 7.18 -21.34 42.25
C ASP A 32 6.75 -20.12 43.10
N THR A 33 5.65 -20.27 43.83
CA THR A 33 5.15 -19.26 44.75
C THR A 33 5.92 -19.24 46.04
N SER A 34 6.86 -18.30 46.20
CA SER A 34 7.32 -17.82 47.49
C SER A 34 6.50 -16.60 47.93
N PHE A 35 5.70 -16.79 48.96
CA PHE A 35 4.81 -15.81 49.55
C PHE A 35 5.60 -14.69 50.23
N SER A 36 5.53 -13.48 49.73
CA SER A 36 5.97 -12.24 50.43
C SER A 36 4.78 -11.46 50.93
N LEU A 37 4.73 -11.18 52.22
CA LEU A 37 3.58 -10.63 52.95
C LEU A 37 3.43 -9.08 52.80
N PHE A 38 4.34 -8.42 52.08
CA PHE A 38 4.33 -6.96 51.90
C PHE A 38 4.83 -6.64 50.50
N ASP A 39 4.01 -6.00 49.74
CA ASP A 39 4.04 -5.61 48.36
C ASP A 39 3.38 -6.60 47.39
N GLU A 40 2.11 -6.38 47.11
CA GLU A 40 1.55 -6.84 45.85
C GLU A 40 2.32 -6.11 44.72
N PRO A 41 3.09 -6.83 43.87
CA PRO A 41 3.67 -6.18 42.70
C PRO A 41 2.49 -5.68 41.88
N SER A 42 2.42 -4.36 41.70
CA SER A 42 1.48 -3.76 40.76
C SER A 42 1.61 -4.50 39.47
N ALA A 43 0.53 -5.15 39.01
CA ALA A 43 0.55 -5.92 37.75
C ALA A 43 1.21 -5.05 36.67
N PRO A 44 2.19 -5.55 35.93
CA PRO A 44 2.91 -4.75 34.94
C PRO A 44 1.88 -4.11 34.01
N VAL A 45 1.91 -2.78 33.93
CA VAL A 45 1.01 -2.03 33.05
C VAL A 45 1.28 -2.51 31.64
N ALA A 46 0.25 -3.08 31.01
CA ALA A 46 0.39 -3.60 29.64
C ALA A 46 0.78 -2.48 28.69
N GLU A 47 2.00 -2.54 28.17
CA GLU A 47 2.51 -1.54 27.25
C GLU A 47 1.96 -1.74 25.83
N LYS A 48 1.68 -0.64 25.12
CA LYS A 48 1.32 -0.65 23.71
C LYS A 48 2.55 -1.09 22.90
N VAL A 49 2.40 -2.10 22.06
CA VAL A 49 3.49 -2.58 21.18
C VAL A 49 3.77 -1.54 20.10
N GLN A 50 4.99 -1.04 20.06
CA GLN A 50 5.43 0.02 19.16
C GLN A 50 6.25 -0.54 17.99
N TYR A 51 6.28 0.22 16.88
CA TYR A 51 7.19 0.02 15.75
C TYR A 51 7.11 -1.38 15.11
N ALA A 52 5.89 -1.81 14.76
CA ALA A 52 5.69 -3.00 13.95
C ALA A 52 6.27 -2.80 12.53
N PHE A 53 6.12 -1.59 11.98
CA PHE A 53 6.72 -1.17 10.71
C PHE A 53 7.54 0.11 10.91
N LYS A 54 8.39 0.47 9.95
CA LYS A 54 9.20 1.70 10.01
C LYS A 54 8.40 2.93 9.60
N THR A 55 7.40 2.76 8.74
CA THR A 55 6.58 3.84 8.20
C THR A 55 5.09 3.43 8.19
N THR A 56 4.22 4.37 7.92
CA THR A 56 2.77 4.14 7.81
C THR A 56 2.36 3.30 6.60
N LYS A 57 3.32 2.95 5.72
CA LYS A 57 3.13 2.01 4.61
C LYS A 57 4.14 0.86 4.68
N VAL A 58 3.78 -0.29 4.10
CA VAL A 58 4.69 -1.42 3.87
C VAL A 58 5.60 -1.11 2.68
N VAL A 59 5.04 -1.00 1.49
CA VAL A 59 5.60 -0.39 0.27
C VAL A 59 4.52 0.51 -0.33
N ASN A 60 3.46 -0.06 -0.88
CA ASN A 60 2.23 0.63 -1.29
C ASN A 60 1.11 0.46 -0.24
N LEU A 61 0.99 -0.75 0.32
CA LEU A 61 -0.02 -1.13 1.29
C LEU A 61 0.16 -0.36 2.61
N GLN A 62 -0.95 0.01 3.24
CA GLN A 62 -0.93 0.63 4.57
C GLN A 62 -0.42 -0.34 5.63
N SER A 63 0.42 0.16 6.53
CA SER A 63 0.94 -0.58 7.68
C SER A 63 0.10 -0.38 8.94
N LEU A 64 0.57 -0.88 10.08
CA LEU A 64 -0.07 -0.69 11.39
C LEU A 64 0.26 0.66 12.05
N GLU A 65 1.20 1.42 11.47
CA GLU A 65 1.69 2.65 12.10
C GLU A 65 0.75 3.83 11.82
N LEU A 66 0.66 4.72 12.80
CA LEU A 66 0.13 6.07 12.71
C LEU A 66 1.26 7.05 12.99
N ILE A 67 1.12 8.27 12.52
CA ILE A 67 1.99 9.38 12.90
C ILE A 67 1.62 9.84 14.30
N ASP A 68 2.62 10.13 15.12
CA ASP A 68 2.43 10.62 16.49
C ASP A 68 1.64 11.94 16.52
N PRO A 69 0.88 12.21 17.58
CA PRO A 69 0.11 13.44 17.73
C PRO A 69 0.99 14.68 17.57
N GLY A 70 0.53 15.64 16.76
CA GLY A 70 1.27 16.89 16.51
C GLY A 70 2.45 16.77 15.56
N VAL A 71 2.72 15.59 15.03
CA VAL A 71 3.79 15.34 14.06
C VAL A 71 3.23 15.32 12.65
N PHE A 72 3.97 15.93 11.73
CA PHE A 72 3.73 15.91 10.30
C PHE A 72 4.81 15.07 9.61
N ASP A 73 4.44 14.09 8.79
CA ASP A 73 5.33 13.30 7.95
C ASP A 73 5.18 13.73 6.49
N PHE A 74 6.20 14.38 5.96
CA PHE A 74 6.28 14.66 4.52
C PHE A 74 6.69 13.40 3.78
N LYS A 75 5.97 13.11 2.68
CA LYS A 75 6.17 11.90 1.87
C LYS A 75 6.38 12.25 0.41
N MET A 76 7.41 11.65 -0.16
CA MET A 76 7.64 11.61 -1.59
C MET A 76 7.73 10.16 -2.03
N SER A 77 6.83 9.75 -2.92
CA SER A 77 6.86 8.44 -3.56
C SER A 77 7.15 8.61 -5.04
N HIS A 78 8.10 7.84 -5.53
CA HIS A 78 8.52 7.87 -6.93
C HIS A 78 8.55 6.46 -7.51
N ARG A 79 8.06 6.30 -8.74
CA ARG A 79 8.18 5.07 -9.53
C ARG A 79 8.74 5.41 -10.89
N PHE A 80 9.73 4.64 -11.30
CA PHE A 80 10.30 4.71 -12.63
C PHE A 80 9.46 3.91 -13.63
N GLY A 81 9.85 3.92 -14.89
CA GLY A 81 9.30 3.05 -15.92
C GLY A 81 9.59 1.57 -15.62
N ALA A 82 9.07 0.69 -16.45
CA ALA A 82 9.42 -0.72 -16.36
C ALA A 82 10.91 -0.91 -16.69
N LEU A 83 11.60 -1.79 -15.94
CA LEU A 83 13.01 -2.09 -16.16
C LEU A 83 13.29 -2.70 -17.53
N ASN A 84 12.25 -3.23 -18.15
CA ASN A 84 12.30 -3.89 -19.44
C ASN A 84 11.14 -3.37 -20.30
N SER A 85 11.36 -3.11 -21.57
CA SER A 85 10.42 -2.54 -22.56
C SER A 85 9.29 -3.50 -23.00
N GLY A 86 9.06 -4.59 -22.26
CA GLY A 86 7.99 -5.56 -22.51
C GLY A 86 8.44 -6.85 -23.18
N ALA A 87 9.73 -6.99 -23.51
CA ALA A 87 10.30 -8.23 -23.99
C ALA A 87 10.53 -9.24 -22.85
N ALA A 88 10.51 -10.53 -23.14
CA ALA A 88 10.78 -11.58 -22.14
C ALA A 88 12.22 -11.58 -21.59
N LYS A 89 13.12 -10.86 -22.24
CA LYS A 89 14.54 -10.70 -21.86
C LYS A 89 14.97 -9.25 -22.06
N PHE A 90 15.93 -8.81 -21.27
CA PHE A 90 16.60 -7.53 -21.49
C PHE A 90 17.24 -7.45 -22.87
N ASN A 91 17.10 -6.31 -23.52
CA ASN A 91 17.62 -6.05 -24.87
C ASN A 91 18.30 -4.66 -24.93
N SER A 92 18.82 -4.30 -26.11
CA SER A 92 19.51 -3.02 -26.33
C SER A 92 18.58 -1.80 -26.16
N GLU A 93 17.27 -1.94 -26.42
CA GLU A 93 16.31 -0.85 -26.23
C GLU A 93 16.12 -0.51 -24.75
N ASP A 94 16.19 -1.51 -23.86
CA ASP A 94 16.12 -1.28 -22.43
C ASP A 94 17.31 -0.45 -21.96
N ALA A 95 18.50 -0.70 -22.48
CA ALA A 95 19.69 0.08 -22.16
C ALA A 95 19.60 1.51 -22.70
N VAL A 96 19.08 1.70 -23.93
CA VAL A 96 18.84 3.04 -24.51
C VAL A 96 17.82 3.83 -23.69
N ASN A 97 16.79 3.18 -23.18
CA ASN A 97 15.77 3.76 -22.32
C ASN A 97 16.22 3.82 -20.85
N ALA A 98 17.52 3.70 -20.57
CA ALA A 98 18.08 3.70 -19.22
C ALA A 98 17.31 2.78 -18.24
N PHE A 99 16.88 1.60 -18.70
CA PHE A 99 16.08 0.66 -17.92
C PHE A 99 14.83 1.30 -17.26
N GLY A 100 14.17 2.20 -17.99
CA GLY A 100 12.96 2.90 -17.55
C GLY A 100 13.21 4.09 -16.62
N LEU A 101 14.44 4.44 -16.29
CA LEU A 101 14.75 5.54 -15.39
C LEU A 101 14.33 6.93 -15.92
N ASP A 102 14.11 7.06 -17.23
CA ASP A 102 13.64 8.28 -17.86
C ASP A 102 12.16 8.61 -17.56
N VAL A 103 11.39 7.61 -17.10
CA VAL A 103 9.97 7.79 -16.79
C VAL A 103 9.81 8.08 -15.30
N ALA A 104 9.19 9.21 -14.98
CA ALA A 104 8.95 9.62 -13.60
C ALA A 104 7.44 9.65 -13.29
N THR A 105 7.04 8.84 -12.33
CA THR A 105 5.74 8.90 -11.67
C THR A 105 5.95 9.32 -10.24
N ILE A 106 5.30 10.40 -9.80
CA ILE A 106 5.55 10.97 -8.47
C ILE A 106 4.25 11.25 -7.73
N ARG A 107 4.27 11.00 -6.42
CA ARG A 107 3.28 11.49 -5.47
C ARG A 107 3.99 12.26 -4.35
N LEU A 108 3.59 13.50 -4.18
CA LEU A 108 3.98 14.33 -3.03
C LEU A 108 2.80 14.41 -2.08
N GLY A 109 3.04 14.19 -0.81
CA GLY A 109 1.97 14.20 0.19
C GLY A 109 2.50 14.43 1.58
N GLY A 110 1.58 14.45 2.53
CA GLY A 110 1.89 14.52 3.94
C GLY A 110 0.82 13.82 4.76
N GLU A 111 1.24 13.37 5.91
CA GLU A 111 0.40 12.77 6.94
C GLU A 111 0.54 13.56 8.24
N TYR A 112 -0.54 13.70 8.97
CA TYR A 112 -0.55 14.41 10.23
C TYR A 112 -1.24 13.58 11.32
N GLY A 113 -0.56 13.39 12.43
CA GLY A 113 -1.12 12.77 13.62
C GLY A 113 -2.02 13.74 14.35
N VAL A 114 -3.33 13.49 14.34
CA VAL A 114 -4.33 14.32 15.01
C VAL A 114 -4.38 13.98 16.50
N ASN A 115 -4.32 12.68 16.81
CA ASN A 115 -4.20 12.16 18.17
C ASN A 115 -3.62 10.74 18.12
N GLU A 116 -3.49 10.05 19.25
CA GLU A 116 -2.90 8.70 19.35
C GLU A 116 -3.56 7.64 18.45
N ASN A 117 -4.83 7.85 18.07
CA ASN A 117 -5.61 6.88 17.31
C ASN A 117 -6.03 7.36 15.93
N LEU A 118 -5.80 8.62 15.59
CA LEU A 118 -6.28 9.24 14.37
C LEU A 118 -5.17 9.97 13.64
N MET A 119 -4.99 9.65 12.36
CA MET A 119 -4.18 10.44 11.45
C MET A 119 -4.94 10.73 10.16
N VAL A 120 -4.56 11.81 9.51
CA VAL A 120 -5.07 12.23 8.20
C VAL A 120 -3.91 12.32 7.22
N GLY A 121 -4.18 12.05 5.95
CA GLY A 121 -3.19 12.18 4.88
C GLY A 121 -3.78 12.87 3.66
N LEU A 122 -2.92 13.62 2.97
CA LEU A 122 -3.24 14.32 1.73
C LEU A 122 -2.09 14.16 0.75
N GLY A 123 -2.39 13.99 -0.53
CA GLY A 123 -1.36 13.90 -1.55
C GLY A 123 -1.80 14.38 -2.92
N ARG A 124 -0.83 14.77 -3.72
CA ARG A 124 -0.97 15.06 -5.14
C ARG A 124 -0.08 14.13 -5.93
N TYR A 125 -0.60 13.54 -6.96
CA TYR A 125 0.15 12.62 -7.81
C TYR A 125 0.14 13.04 -9.28
N ASN A 126 1.18 12.57 -9.98
CA ASN A 126 1.30 12.60 -11.42
C ASN A 126 1.78 11.23 -11.88
N VAL A 127 0.91 10.48 -12.55
CA VAL A 127 1.16 9.10 -13.01
C VAL A 127 0.95 9.07 -14.52
N LYS A 128 2.04 9.09 -15.29
CA LYS A 128 1.98 9.28 -16.75
C LYS A 128 1.16 10.53 -17.09
N SER A 129 0.11 10.39 -17.89
CA SER A 129 -0.80 11.49 -18.25
C SER A 129 -1.85 11.81 -17.20
N GLU A 130 -1.97 11.00 -16.14
CA GLU A 130 -2.99 11.16 -15.12
C GLU A 130 -2.48 11.97 -13.92
N LYS A 131 -3.23 13.01 -13.57
CA LYS A 131 -2.97 13.87 -12.41
C LYS A 131 -4.15 13.84 -11.46
N GLY A 132 -3.90 13.94 -10.18
CA GLY A 132 -4.96 13.97 -9.20
C GLY A 132 -4.48 14.32 -7.80
N VAL A 133 -5.45 14.33 -6.90
CA VAL A 133 -5.23 14.52 -5.47
C VAL A 133 -5.96 13.41 -4.73
N ASP A 134 -5.35 12.93 -3.66
CA ASP A 134 -5.96 11.95 -2.77
C ASP A 134 -5.93 12.44 -1.33
N ALA A 135 -6.92 12.02 -0.55
CA ALA A 135 -6.99 12.28 0.87
C ALA A 135 -7.48 11.02 1.58
N TYR A 136 -7.04 10.80 2.80
CA TYR A 136 -7.46 9.68 3.61
C TYR A 136 -7.43 9.97 5.10
N VAL A 137 -8.22 9.18 5.82
CA VAL A 137 -8.26 9.15 7.28
C VAL A 137 -7.96 7.72 7.70
N LYS A 138 -7.08 7.56 8.69
CA LYS A 138 -6.72 6.27 9.27
C LYS A 138 -6.94 6.32 10.78
N TYR A 139 -7.74 5.38 11.29
CA TYR A 139 -8.17 5.35 12.68
C TYR A 139 -7.84 3.99 13.31
N ARG A 140 -7.19 4.00 14.47
CA ARG A 140 -6.84 2.80 15.23
C ARG A 140 -7.97 2.43 16.18
N LEU A 141 -8.60 1.27 15.94
CA LEU A 141 -9.63 0.69 16.80
C LEU A 141 -9.03 -0.08 17.98
N MET A 142 -7.95 -0.82 17.73
CA MET A 142 -7.29 -1.64 18.73
C MET A 142 -5.77 -1.59 18.55
N HIS A 143 -5.06 -1.44 19.65
CA HIS A 143 -3.60 -1.49 19.68
C HIS A 143 -3.14 -2.78 20.35
N GLN A 144 -2.23 -3.52 19.74
CA GLN A 144 -1.61 -4.70 20.33
C GLN A 144 -0.90 -4.33 21.64
N THR A 145 -1.01 -5.20 22.65
CA THR A 145 -0.35 -5.03 23.95
C THR A 145 0.67 -6.12 24.22
N SER A 146 1.69 -5.80 25.02
CA SER A 146 2.79 -6.70 25.38
C SER A 146 2.33 -7.92 26.19
N ASP A 147 1.24 -7.76 26.98
CA ASP A 147 0.63 -8.85 27.76
C ASP A 147 -0.27 -9.79 26.92
N ASN A 148 -0.36 -9.59 25.61
CA ASN A 148 -1.24 -10.33 24.70
C ASN A 148 -2.75 -10.29 25.02
N LYS A 149 -3.24 -9.47 25.96
CA LYS A 149 -4.69 -9.28 26.15
C LYS A 149 -5.34 -8.70 24.90
N LYS A 150 -4.61 -7.84 24.19
CA LYS A 150 -4.94 -7.39 22.84
C LYS A 150 -3.87 -7.97 21.87
N PRO A 151 -4.12 -9.12 21.27
CA PRO A 151 -3.08 -9.84 20.52
C PRO A 151 -2.77 -9.24 19.15
N LEU A 152 -3.61 -8.31 18.65
CA LEU A 152 -3.54 -7.72 17.32
C LEU A 152 -3.71 -6.20 17.39
N SER A 153 -3.24 -5.50 16.38
CA SER A 153 -3.67 -4.12 16.07
C SER A 153 -4.70 -4.13 14.95
N ILE A 154 -5.74 -3.30 15.08
CA ILE A 154 -6.82 -3.16 14.09
C ILE A 154 -7.01 -1.68 13.80
N LEU A 155 -6.96 -1.32 12.52
CA LEU A 155 -7.18 0.04 12.06
C LEU A 155 -8.21 0.05 10.93
N LEU A 156 -8.86 1.19 10.76
CA LEU A 156 -9.73 1.49 9.62
C LEU A 156 -9.11 2.58 8.78
N LEU A 157 -9.29 2.49 7.47
CA LEU A 157 -8.92 3.55 6.54
C LEU A 157 -10.07 3.83 5.59
N GLY A 158 -10.37 5.12 5.43
CA GLY A 158 -11.24 5.65 4.39
C GLY A 158 -10.44 6.62 3.53
N ALA A 159 -10.46 6.44 2.21
CA ALA A 159 -9.76 7.32 1.28
C ALA A 159 -10.65 7.76 0.12
N VAL A 160 -10.35 8.93 -0.40
CA VAL A 160 -10.94 9.49 -1.61
C VAL A 160 -9.82 9.94 -2.55
N ASP A 161 -9.99 9.67 -3.82
CA ASP A 161 -9.08 10.07 -4.90
C ASP A 161 -9.88 10.84 -5.96
N TYR A 162 -9.42 12.03 -6.30
CA TYR A 162 -9.97 12.86 -7.36
C TYR A 162 -8.99 13.01 -8.52
N LYS A 163 -9.42 12.58 -9.70
CA LYS A 163 -8.64 12.59 -10.94
C LYS A 163 -8.92 13.85 -11.72
N ASN A 164 -7.89 14.70 -11.87
CA ASN A 164 -7.95 15.93 -12.66
C ASN A 164 -7.26 15.74 -14.01
N THR A 165 -7.63 14.68 -14.73
CA THR A 165 -7.09 14.40 -16.07
C THR A 165 -8.11 14.77 -17.13
N GLN A 166 -7.64 15.35 -18.22
CA GLN A 166 -8.48 15.53 -19.39
C GLN A 166 -8.57 14.20 -20.15
N TYR A 167 -9.79 13.72 -20.32
CA TYR A 167 -10.06 12.52 -21.09
C TYR A 167 -10.36 12.91 -22.51
N ASN A 168 -9.88 12.12 -23.46
CA ASN A 168 -10.14 12.30 -24.88
C ASN A 168 -10.79 11.03 -25.43
N GLN A 169 -11.64 11.19 -26.41
CA GLN A 169 -12.16 10.09 -27.23
C GLN A 169 -11.82 10.31 -28.68
N THR A 170 -11.49 9.26 -29.40
CA THR A 170 -11.31 9.32 -30.84
C THR A 170 -12.62 8.93 -31.51
N VAL A 171 -13.17 9.83 -32.32
CA VAL A 171 -14.33 9.59 -33.16
C VAL A 171 -13.91 9.52 -34.62
N ILE A 172 -14.52 8.64 -35.41
CA ILE A 172 -14.27 8.55 -36.82
C ILE A 172 -15.14 9.59 -37.53
N GLY A 173 -14.51 10.67 -37.99
CA GLY A 173 -15.13 11.71 -38.80
C GLY A 173 -15.03 11.38 -40.31
N ILE A 174 -15.68 12.19 -41.14
CA ILE A 174 -15.66 12.05 -42.62
C ILE A 174 -14.24 12.14 -43.19
N ALA A 175 -13.36 12.93 -42.55
CA ALA A 175 -11.96 13.13 -42.95
C ALA A 175 -10.95 12.21 -42.23
N GLY A 176 -11.42 11.23 -41.47
CA GLY A 176 -10.59 10.32 -40.68
C GLY A 176 -10.81 10.47 -39.15
N PRO A 177 -9.96 9.80 -38.33
CA PRO A 177 -10.11 9.83 -36.87
C PRO A 177 -9.81 11.24 -36.31
N VAL A 178 -10.73 11.76 -35.51
CA VAL A 178 -10.59 13.05 -34.79
C VAL A 178 -10.63 12.80 -33.29
N THR A 179 -9.65 13.33 -32.57
CA THR A 179 -9.63 13.26 -31.10
C THR A 179 -10.33 14.47 -30.51
N ILE A 180 -11.37 14.25 -29.76
CA ILE A 180 -12.16 15.28 -29.09
C ILE A 180 -12.11 15.10 -27.57
N PRO A 181 -12.14 16.21 -26.79
CA PRO A 181 -12.24 16.12 -25.34
C PRO A 181 -13.52 15.42 -24.91
N LEU A 182 -13.40 14.45 -24.00
CA LEU A 182 -14.53 13.78 -23.39
C LEU A 182 -14.93 14.55 -22.12
N GLY A 183 -16.16 15.09 -22.11
CA GLY A 183 -16.75 15.70 -20.93
C GLY A 183 -17.03 14.65 -19.86
N VAL A 184 -16.24 14.64 -18.77
CA VAL A 184 -16.44 13.72 -17.66
C VAL A 184 -17.02 14.45 -16.47
N ALA A 185 -18.21 14.02 -16.02
CA ALA A 185 -18.85 14.59 -14.83
C ALA A 185 -17.95 14.45 -13.60
N GLY A 186 -17.93 15.46 -12.72
CA GLY A 186 -17.06 15.49 -11.53
C GLY A 186 -17.18 14.24 -10.64
N LYS A 187 -18.40 13.70 -10.47
CA LYS A 187 -18.65 12.46 -9.70
C LYS A 187 -17.92 11.24 -10.27
N ASN A 188 -17.73 11.18 -11.57
CA ASN A 188 -17.04 10.06 -12.24
C ASN A 188 -15.51 10.16 -12.12
N ARG A 189 -15.00 11.31 -11.66
CA ARG A 189 -13.58 11.53 -11.38
C ARG A 189 -13.16 11.06 -9.99
N LEU A 190 -14.13 10.72 -9.14
CA LEU A 190 -13.90 10.27 -7.77
C LEU A 190 -13.75 8.76 -7.70
N SER A 191 -12.80 8.32 -6.89
CA SER A 191 -12.70 6.93 -6.42
C SER A 191 -12.72 6.93 -4.90
N TYR A 192 -13.30 5.90 -4.32
CA TYR A 192 -13.41 5.72 -2.87
C TYR A 192 -12.77 4.41 -2.45
N VAL A 193 -12.10 4.43 -1.32
CA VAL A 193 -11.46 3.24 -0.74
C VAL A 193 -11.92 3.08 0.71
N GLY A 194 -12.31 1.88 1.05
CA GLY A 194 -12.52 1.44 2.43
C GLY A 194 -11.61 0.26 2.75
N GLN A 195 -10.90 0.32 3.87
CA GLN A 195 -9.93 -0.71 4.23
C GLN A 195 -9.98 -1.00 5.73
N VAL A 196 -9.93 -2.29 6.08
CA VAL A 196 -9.67 -2.75 7.43
C VAL A 196 -8.24 -3.27 7.46
N ILE A 197 -7.42 -2.79 8.38
CA ILE A 197 -6.01 -3.14 8.49
C ILE A 197 -5.83 -3.92 9.79
N ILE A 198 -5.42 -5.17 9.69
CA ILE A 198 -5.26 -6.11 10.82
C ILE A 198 -3.85 -6.64 10.79
N GLY A 199 -3.16 -6.62 11.92
CA GLY A 199 -1.82 -7.19 11.95
C GLY A 199 -1.22 -7.28 13.34
N LYS A 200 0.02 -7.77 13.35
CA LYS A 200 0.75 -8.07 14.58
C LYS A 200 2.25 -7.85 14.41
N LYS A 201 2.88 -7.28 15.41
CA LYS A 201 4.32 -7.44 15.65
C LYS A 201 4.50 -8.76 16.40
N VAL A 202 5.03 -9.77 15.72
CA VAL A 202 5.18 -11.13 16.29
C VAL A 202 6.33 -11.16 17.28
N ASN A 203 7.46 -10.51 16.90
CA ASN A 203 8.65 -10.31 17.70
C ASN A 203 9.38 -9.05 17.22
N ASP A 204 10.59 -8.79 17.69
CA ASP A 204 11.34 -7.58 17.32
C ASP A 204 11.76 -7.52 15.85
N ASP A 205 11.83 -8.66 15.20
CA ASP A 205 12.31 -8.77 13.83
C ASP A 205 11.18 -8.93 12.82
N PHE A 206 10.05 -9.53 13.18
CA PHE A 206 8.99 -9.89 12.26
C PHE A 206 7.63 -9.30 12.61
N SER A 207 7.01 -8.66 11.63
CA SER A 207 5.65 -8.13 11.67
C SER A 207 4.89 -8.46 10.40
N TRP A 208 3.57 -8.59 10.50
CA TRP A 208 2.70 -8.81 9.35
C TRP A 208 1.44 -7.96 9.41
N VAL A 209 0.83 -7.75 8.25
CA VAL A 209 -0.44 -7.04 8.09
C VAL A 209 -1.28 -7.71 7.01
N ILE A 210 -2.59 -7.74 7.23
CA ILE A 210 -3.61 -8.16 6.27
C ILE A 210 -4.65 -7.04 6.15
N SER A 211 -5.06 -6.71 4.93
CA SER A 211 -5.95 -5.59 4.66
C SER A 211 -7.04 -5.95 3.66
N PRO A 212 -8.19 -6.47 4.11
CA PRO A 212 -9.40 -6.48 3.28
C PRO A 212 -9.73 -5.05 2.81
N THR A 213 -9.89 -4.89 1.51
CA THR A 213 -10.05 -3.59 0.87
C THR A 213 -11.16 -3.61 -0.16
N VAL A 214 -11.98 -2.57 -0.16
CA VAL A 214 -12.94 -2.27 -1.23
C VAL A 214 -12.54 -0.98 -1.91
N VAL A 215 -12.49 -0.99 -3.24
CA VAL A 215 -12.24 0.18 -4.07
C VAL A 215 -13.44 0.39 -4.99
N ARG A 216 -14.04 1.58 -4.93
CA ARG A 216 -15.06 2.02 -5.89
C ARG A 216 -14.47 3.08 -6.79
N SER A 217 -14.15 2.74 -8.02
CA SER A 217 -13.69 3.69 -9.04
C SER A 217 -14.88 4.29 -9.77
N GLY A 218 -14.94 5.62 -9.87
CA GLY A 218 -16.01 6.34 -10.57
C GLY A 218 -15.98 6.11 -12.08
N MET A 219 -14.77 5.98 -12.64
CA MET A 219 -14.56 5.59 -14.04
C MET A 219 -13.55 4.46 -14.10
N ASN A 220 -13.92 3.42 -14.83
CA ASN A 220 -12.97 2.40 -15.21
C ASN A 220 -12.08 2.93 -16.34
N GLN A 221 -10.78 2.73 -16.22
CA GLN A 221 -9.81 3.15 -17.21
C GLN A 221 -8.98 1.95 -17.63
N VAL A 222 -8.84 1.78 -18.92
CA VAL A 222 -7.93 0.80 -19.52
C VAL A 222 -6.76 1.56 -20.12
N TYR A 223 -5.55 1.13 -19.84
CA TYR A 223 -4.38 1.68 -20.50
C TYR A 223 -4.34 1.19 -21.95
N SER A 224 -4.35 2.13 -22.88
CA SER A 224 -4.15 1.85 -24.30
C SER A 224 -2.67 2.02 -24.64
N ALA A 225 -1.99 0.92 -24.93
CA ALA A 225 -0.60 0.95 -25.36
C ALA A 225 -0.43 1.66 -26.72
N ALA A 226 -1.47 1.65 -27.57
CA ALA A 226 -1.44 2.32 -28.89
C ALA A 226 -1.43 3.85 -28.77
N ASN A 227 -1.97 4.40 -27.68
CA ASN A 227 -2.08 5.85 -27.45
C ASN A 227 -1.25 6.31 -26.25
N GLU A 228 -0.51 5.43 -25.61
CA GLU A 228 0.23 5.68 -24.35
C GLU A 228 -0.59 6.41 -23.30
N SER A 229 -1.89 6.21 -23.29
CA SER A 229 -2.85 6.94 -22.44
C SER A 229 -3.91 6.03 -21.85
N PHE A 230 -4.50 6.46 -20.73
CA PHE A 230 -5.65 5.79 -20.17
C PHE A 230 -6.92 6.18 -20.94
N VAL A 231 -7.58 5.17 -21.49
CA VAL A 231 -8.87 5.33 -22.15
C VAL A 231 -9.97 4.96 -21.16
N SER A 232 -10.94 5.83 -20.99
CA SER A 232 -12.09 5.57 -20.13
C SER A 232 -13.06 4.60 -20.81
N THR A 233 -13.51 3.59 -20.07
CA THR A 233 -14.62 2.72 -20.50
C THR A 233 -16.00 3.32 -20.19
N GLY A 234 -16.03 4.47 -19.49
CA GLY A 234 -17.29 5.13 -19.10
C GLY A 234 -18.07 4.45 -17.96
N THR A 235 -17.62 3.30 -17.48
CA THR A 235 -18.32 2.53 -16.43
C THR A 235 -17.60 2.63 -15.09
N SER A 236 -18.36 2.68 -14.00
CA SER A 236 -17.81 2.57 -12.65
C SER A 236 -17.57 1.10 -12.28
N GLN A 237 -16.52 0.84 -11.51
CA GLN A 237 -16.19 -0.52 -11.06
C GLN A 237 -15.98 -0.55 -9.55
N THR A 238 -16.44 -1.64 -8.93
CA THR A 238 -16.13 -1.96 -7.54
C THR A 238 -15.23 -3.19 -7.52
N GLN A 239 -14.10 -3.08 -6.86
CA GLN A 239 -13.14 -4.16 -6.71
C GLN A 239 -12.93 -4.48 -5.23
N PHE A 240 -12.81 -5.77 -4.95
CA PHE A 240 -12.43 -6.29 -3.64
C PHE A 240 -11.03 -6.85 -3.75
N ALA A 241 -10.18 -6.50 -2.80
CA ALA A 241 -8.80 -6.96 -2.73
C ALA A 241 -8.44 -7.39 -1.31
N LEU A 242 -7.42 -8.22 -1.19
CA LEU A 242 -6.86 -8.63 0.09
C LEU A 242 -5.38 -8.28 0.11
N GLY A 243 -5.04 -7.14 0.72
CA GLY A 243 -3.64 -6.80 0.93
C GLY A 243 -2.99 -7.71 1.97
N MET A 244 -1.80 -8.19 1.69
CA MET A 244 -0.97 -8.95 2.62
C MET A 244 0.43 -8.35 2.59
N GLY A 245 0.97 -8.03 3.75
CA GLY A 245 2.29 -7.44 3.87
C GLY A 245 3.04 -7.97 5.08
N PHE A 246 4.34 -7.97 5.00
CA PHE A 246 5.18 -8.26 6.14
C PHE A 246 6.49 -7.46 6.12
N ARG A 247 7.06 -7.31 7.28
CA ARG A 247 8.35 -6.71 7.52
C ARG A 247 9.24 -7.69 8.25
N ASN A 248 10.48 -7.82 7.77
CA ASN A 248 11.56 -8.51 8.47
C ASN A 248 12.72 -7.53 8.72
N LYS A 249 13.08 -7.33 9.98
CA LYS A 249 14.21 -6.50 10.38
C LYS A 249 15.51 -7.23 10.02
N LEU A 250 16.37 -6.56 9.26
CA LEU A 250 17.68 -7.08 8.88
C LEU A 250 18.79 -6.52 9.77
N SER A 251 18.63 -5.29 10.24
CA SER A 251 19.54 -4.62 11.18
C SER A 251 18.78 -3.57 11.99
N ALA A 252 19.45 -2.86 12.90
CA ALA A 252 18.84 -1.79 13.66
C ALA A 252 18.22 -0.70 12.78
N ARG A 253 18.78 -0.46 11.59
CA ARG A 253 18.34 0.60 10.67
C ARG A 253 17.73 0.12 9.37
N THR A 254 17.80 -1.19 9.07
CA THR A 254 17.37 -1.73 7.78
C THR A 254 16.32 -2.79 7.98
N SER A 255 15.26 -2.79 7.18
CA SER A 255 14.27 -3.87 7.10
C SER A 255 13.89 -4.20 5.66
N LEU A 256 13.55 -5.46 5.46
CA LEU A 256 12.95 -5.98 4.23
C LEU A 256 11.43 -5.96 4.40
N ASN A 257 10.74 -5.37 3.44
CA ASN A 257 9.29 -5.37 3.35
C ASN A 257 8.84 -6.10 2.10
N MET A 258 7.77 -6.86 2.20
CA MET A 258 7.14 -7.50 1.04
C MET A 258 5.63 -7.35 1.15
N GLU A 259 4.97 -7.20 0.01
CA GLU A 259 3.51 -7.12 -0.05
C GLU A 259 2.97 -7.79 -1.30
N TYR A 260 1.78 -8.38 -1.17
CA TYR A 260 1.02 -8.94 -2.26
C TYR A 260 -0.45 -8.58 -2.11
N ILE A 261 -1.07 -8.10 -3.19
CA ILE A 261 -2.43 -7.55 -3.16
C ILE A 261 -3.25 -8.22 -4.27
N PRO A 262 -3.81 -9.42 -4.04
CA PRO A 262 -4.71 -10.07 -4.96
C PRO A 262 -6.05 -9.34 -5.05
N ILE A 263 -6.54 -9.21 -6.28
CA ILE A 263 -7.89 -8.74 -6.60
C ILE A 263 -8.80 -9.94 -6.59
N LEU A 264 -9.84 -9.92 -5.74
CA LEU A 264 -10.71 -11.08 -5.50
C LEU A 264 -11.82 -11.23 -6.54
N ASN A 265 -12.28 -10.14 -7.15
CA ASN A 265 -13.32 -10.09 -8.17
C ASN A 265 -12.81 -9.47 -9.48
N GLY A 266 -11.55 -9.71 -9.83
CA GLY A 266 -10.95 -9.23 -11.07
C GLY A 266 -11.58 -9.91 -12.28
N ASN A 267 -11.77 -9.14 -13.35
CA ASN A 267 -12.24 -9.61 -14.66
C ASN A 267 -11.09 -10.01 -15.62
N GLY A 268 -9.84 -9.98 -15.11
CA GLY A 268 -8.65 -10.30 -15.90
C GLY A 268 -7.99 -9.10 -16.59
N ASP A 269 -8.57 -7.90 -16.49
CA ASP A 269 -8.01 -6.69 -17.11
C ASP A 269 -6.82 -6.12 -16.33
N PHE A 270 -6.72 -6.45 -15.04
CA PHE A 270 -5.68 -5.96 -14.15
C PHE A 270 -4.97 -7.09 -13.43
N TYR A 271 -3.69 -6.86 -13.14
CA TYR A 271 -2.84 -7.82 -12.44
C TYR A 271 -2.74 -7.48 -10.96
N ASN A 272 -2.51 -8.50 -10.15
CA ASN A 272 -2.25 -8.35 -8.73
C ASN A 272 -0.95 -7.56 -8.50
N SER A 273 -0.97 -6.63 -7.56
CA SER A 273 0.22 -5.89 -7.15
C SER A 273 1.11 -6.76 -6.27
N PHE A 274 2.40 -6.77 -6.56
CA PHE A 274 3.43 -7.39 -5.73
C PHE A 274 4.62 -6.43 -5.62
N SER A 275 5.14 -6.25 -4.41
CA SER A 275 6.25 -5.34 -4.16
C SER A 275 7.21 -5.90 -3.13
N VAL A 276 8.49 -5.57 -3.31
CA VAL A 276 9.57 -5.82 -2.36
C VAL A 276 10.28 -4.51 -2.10
N GLY A 277 10.47 -4.13 -0.85
CA GLY A 277 11.11 -2.88 -0.46
C GLY A 277 12.14 -3.07 0.65
N PHE A 278 13.14 -2.22 0.65
CA PHE A 278 14.15 -2.15 1.70
C PHE A 278 14.08 -0.77 2.35
N ASP A 279 13.73 -0.73 3.63
CA ASP A 279 13.78 0.49 4.43
C ASP A 279 15.19 0.71 4.95
N ILE A 280 15.65 1.95 4.87
CA ILE A 280 16.93 2.43 5.41
C ILE A 280 16.64 3.67 6.23
N GLU A 281 16.83 3.57 7.54
CA GLU A 281 16.62 4.66 8.47
C GLU A 281 17.90 5.46 8.68
N THR A 282 17.83 6.77 8.47
CA THR A 282 18.95 7.68 8.64
C THR A 282 18.50 8.92 9.41
N GLY A 283 18.65 8.93 10.74
CA GLY A 283 18.54 10.13 11.59
C GLY A 283 17.35 11.08 11.28
N GLY A 284 16.11 10.59 11.32
CA GLY A 284 14.89 11.38 11.06
C GLY A 284 14.34 11.26 9.65
N HIS A 285 14.97 10.48 8.79
CA HIS A 285 14.46 10.09 7.49
C HIS A 285 14.35 8.57 7.39
N VAL A 286 13.36 8.10 6.67
CA VAL A 286 13.29 6.72 6.20
C VAL A 286 13.27 6.74 4.68
N PHE A 287 14.30 6.15 4.09
CA PHE A 287 14.37 5.86 2.66
C PHE A 287 13.92 4.44 2.45
N GLN A 288 13.05 4.24 1.48
CA GLN A 288 12.70 2.90 1.01
C GLN A 288 13.03 2.82 -0.48
N VAL A 289 13.85 1.85 -0.83
CA VAL A 289 14.05 1.44 -2.23
C VAL A 289 13.17 0.24 -2.49
N ASP A 290 12.42 0.24 -3.56
CA ASP A 290 11.46 -0.82 -3.83
C ASP A 290 11.45 -1.26 -5.29
N PHE A 291 11.03 -2.51 -5.48
CA PHE A 291 10.71 -3.14 -6.75
C PHE A 291 9.24 -3.53 -6.75
N THR A 292 8.50 -3.06 -7.73
CA THR A 292 7.06 -3.29 -7.81
C THR A 292 6.61 -3.45 -9.26
N ASN A 293 5.53 -4.16 -9.49
CA ASN A 293 4.86 -4.13 -10.79
C ASN A 293 3.77 -3.05 -10.86
N SER A 294 3.54 -2.30 -9.78
CA SER A 294 2.54 -1.24 -9.76
C SER A 294 3.13 0.12 -10.05
N LEU A 295 2.55 0.84 -11.00
CA LEU A 295 2.84 2.24 -11.27
C LEU A 295 2.05 3.17 -10.32
N GLY A 296 0.91 2.70 -9.82
CA GLY A 296 0.02 3.46 -8.94
C GLY A 296 0.64 3.74 -7.58
N LEU A 297 0.37 4.93 -7.04
CA LEU A 297 0.94 5.43 -5.79
C LEU A 297 -0.09 5.63 -4.67
N ASN A 298 -1.36 5.33 -4.95
CA ASN A 298 -2.46 5.29 -3.97
C ASN A 298 -3.32 4.05 -4.17
N GLU A 299 -4.15 3.72 -3.20
CA GLU A 299 -4.95 2.50 -3.13
C GLU A 299 -5.88 2.33 -4.35
N SER A 300 -6.47 3.42 -4.82
CA SER A 300 -7.35 3.38 -5.99
C SER A 300 -6.61 3.00 -7.28
N MET A 301 -5.30 3.24 -7.33
CA MET A 301 -4.49 2.99 -8.52
C MET A 301 -3.81 1.62 -8.49
N PHE A 302 -3.09 1.28 -7.42
CA PHE A 302 -2.33 0.02 -7.40
C PHE A 302 -3.23 -1.22 -7.22
N ILE A 303 -4.47 -1.04 -6.73
CA ILE A 303 -5.46 -2.13 -6.66
C ILE A 303 -6.25 -2.22 -7.95
N SER A 304 -6.80 -1.10 -8.46
CA SER A 304 -7.79 -1.16 -9.51
C SER A 304 -7.26 -0.94 -10.92
N ARG A 305 -5.97 -0.68 -11.10
CA ARG A 305 -5.41 -0.28 -12.41
C ARG A 305 -3.99 -0.78 -12.68
N ASN A 306 -3.57 -1.85 -12.03
CA ASN A 306 -2.25 -2.42 -12.28
C ASN A 306 -2.25 -3.25 -13.57
N THR A 307 -1.59 -2.73 -14.61
CA THR A 307 -1.54 -3.33 -15.95
C THR A 307 -0.30 -4.17 -16.18
N GLU A 308 0.64 -4.19 -15.23
CA GLU A 308 1.92 -4.87 -15.35
C GLU A 308 1.99 -6.13 -14.48
N ARG A 309 2.79 -7.10 -14.88
CA ARG A 309 3.00 -8.34 -14.11
C ARG A 309 4.48 -8.68 -14.00
N TRP A 310 4.90 -9.19 -12.86
CA TRP A 310 6.29 -9.57 -12.60
C TRP A 310 6.85 -10.56 -13.64
N GLY A 311 6.07 -11.58 -14.00
CA GLY A 311 6.52 -12.62 -14.94
C GLY A 311 6.66 -12.16 -16.41
N ALA A 312 6.28 -10.92 -16.73
CA ALA A 312 6.41 -10.34 -18.06
C ALA A 312 7.29 -9.08 -18.06
N ALA A 313 8.28 -9.05 -17.16
CA ALA A 313 9.23 -7.94 -16.99
C ALA A 313 8.61 -6.57 -16.64
N GLY A 314 7.36 -6.55 -16.18
CA GLY A 314 6.68 -5.34 -15.70
C GLY A 314 7.15 -4.85 -14.33
N VAL A 315 8.38 -5.16 -13.95
CA VAL A 315 8.98 -4.71 -12.69
C VAL A 315 9.55 -3.31 -12.85
N ARG A 316 9.35 -2.48 -11.84
CA ARG A 316 9.79 -1.09 -11.76
C ARG A 316 10.63 -0.88 -10.52
N LEU A 317 11.68 -0.08 -10.65
CA LEU A 317 12.35 0.50 -9.52
C LEU A 317 11.49 1.65 -8.97
N GLY A 318 11.48 1.80 -7.67
CA GLY A 318 10.87 2.93 -7.00
C GLY A 318 11.60 3.31 -5.74
N PHE A 319 11.24 4.45 -5.20
CA PHE A 319 11.65 4.83 -3.87
C PHE A 319 10.55 5.63 -3.15
N ASN A 320 10.53 5.51 -1.84
CA ASN A 320 9.74 6.34 -0.95
C ASN A 320 10.69 7.06 0.02
N LEU A 321 10.44 8.34 0.22
CA LEU A 321 11.14 9.17 1.20
C LEU A 321 10.14 9.68 2.22
N HIS A 322 10.47 9.51 3.49
CA HIS A 322 9.70 9.99 4.62
C HIS A 322 10.55 10.92 5.48
N ARG A 323 9.98 12.05 5.88
CA ARG A 323 10.61 12.98 6.82
C ARG A 323 9.59 13.55 7.78
N VAL A 324 9.80 13.30 9.05
CA VAL A 324 8.93 13.78 10.12
C VAL A 324 9.36 15.15 10.64
N PHE A 325 8.36 15.97 10.98
CA PHE A 325 8.50 17.29 11.58
C PHE A 325 7.55 17.41 12.75
N THR A 326 8.02 17.81 13.91
CA THR A 326 7.16 18.16 15.04
C THR A 326 6.56 19.54 14.78
N VAL A 327 5.25 19.61 14.61
CA VAL A 327 4.50 20.84 14.34
C VAL A 327 3.89 21.39 15.63
N VAL A 328 3.38 20.51 16.48
CA VAL A 328 2.84 20.82 17.80
C VAL A 328 3.56 19.96 18.83
N ASP A 329 3.95 20.54 19.94
CA ASP A 329 4.61 19.77 20.99
C ASP A 329 3.73 18.63 21.49
N PRO A 330 4.19 17.37 21.49
CA PRO A 330 3.42 16.22 21.95
C PRO A 330 2.91 16.33 23.39
N SER A 331 3.52 17.17 24.22
CA SER A 331 3.06 17.43 25.60
C SER A 331 1.66 18.03 25.65
N HIS A 332 1.19 18.70 24.59
CA HIS A 332 -0.16 19.26 24.50
C HIS A 332 -1.25 18.19 24.28
N PHE A 333 -0.87 16.95 24.01
CA PHE A 333 -1.81 15.84 23.75
C PHE A 333 -1.87 14.80 24.89
N LYS A 334 -1.21 15.11 26.02
CA LYS A 334 -1.19 14.26 27.22
C LYS A 334 -2.30 14.63 28.20
#